data_528d2dd51fa46effcb6f3257c64e3fc2
#
_entry.id   528d2dd51fa46effcb6f3257c64e3fc2
#
_cell.length_a   1.000
_cell.length_b   1.000
_cell.length_c   1.000
_cell.angle_alpha   90.00
_cell.angle_beta   90.00
_cell.angle_gamma   90.00
#
_symmetry.space_group_name_H-M   'P 1'
#
loop_
_entity.id
_entity.type
_entity.pdbx_description
1 polymer ?
#
loop_
_entity_poly.entity_id
_entity_poly.type
_entity_poly.pdbx_seq_one_letter_code
_entity_poly.pdbx_strand_id
1 'polypeptide(L)'
;MPRTNPAYPPEFRREAIRLVRASDEEHPIPRIARQIGVSYGTLRSWLNHDEINAGEREGLTTEEKEELRKLRREVKTLRQEKEILRKAAAFFAREEIGAGR
;
A
#
# COMPACT_ATOMS: atom_id res chain seq x y z
N MET A 1 -5.68 19.74 9.08
CA MET A 1 -5.86 19.23 8.91
C MET A 1 -5.95 18.62 8.45
N PRO A 2 -5.80 18.24 8.13
CA PRO A 2 -5.86 17.53 7.53
C PRO A 2 -6.39 16.89 7.13
N ARG A 3 -6.60 16.77 6.65
CA ARG A 3 -7.18 16.28 6.25
C ARG A 3 -7.52 15.50 6.06
N THR A 4 -7.27 15.38 6.60
CA THR A 4 -7.62 14.29 6.21
C THR A 4 -8.87 14.11 5.84
N ASN A 5 -9.14 14.02 4.88
CA ASN A 5 -10.38 13.86 4.50
C ASN A 5 -10.96 12.65 4.96
N PRO A 6 -12.14 12.67 5.38
CA PRO A 6 -12.83 11.48 5.74
C PRO A 6 -12.81 10.60 4.54
N ALA A 7 -12.38 9.43 4.72
CA ALA A 7 -12.40 8.50 3.64
C ALA A 7 -13.83 8.30 3.22
N TYR A 8 -14.06 8.27 1.93
CA TYR A 8 -15.38 7.93 1.44
C TYR A 8 -15.65 6.46 1.74
N PRO A 9 -16.90 6.09 2.06
CA PRO A 9 -17.22 4.70 2.31
C PRO A 9 -16.92 3.82 1.11
N PRO A 10 -16.52 2.56 1.33
CA PRO A 10 -16.24 1.66 0.21
C PRO A 10 -17.41 1.51 -0.75
N GLU A 11 -18.63 1.54 -0.24
CA GLU A 11 -19.82 1.43 -1.09
C GLU A 11 -19.92 2.61 -2.05
N PHE A 12 -19.62 3.80 -1.56
CA PHE A 12 -19.65 4.99 -2.40
C PHE A 12 -18.61 4.89 -3.51
N ARG A 13 -17.42 4.45 -3.17
CA ARG A 13 -16.35 4.31 -4.16
C ARG A 13 -16.73 3.29 -5.22
N ARG A 14 -17.30 2.16 -4.81
CA ARG A 14 -17.73 1.14 -5.77
C ARG A 14 -18.78 1.67 -6.72
N GLU A 15 -19.75 2.44 -6.19
CA GLU A 15 -20.79 3.02 -7.02
C GLU A 15 -20.21 4.04 -7.99
N ALA A 16 -19.27 4.85 -7.55
CA ALA A 16 -18.63 5.83 -8.41
C ALA A 16 -17.91 5.15 -9.57
N ILE A 17 -17.18 4.08 -9.26
CA ILE A 17 -16.47 3.32 -10.29
C ILE A 17 -17.45 2.69 -11.25
N ARG A 18 -18.54 2.16 -10.73
CA ARG A 18 -19.58 1.54 -11.58
C ARG A 18 -20.18 2.57 -12.53
N LEU A 19 -20.44 3.77 -12.04
CA LEU A 19 -20.98 4.84 -12.88
C LEU A 19 -20.03 5.17 -14.04
N VAL A 20 -18.73 5.26 -13.74
CA VAL A 20 -17.78 5.57 -14.79
C VAL A 20 -17.72 4.43 -15.82
N ARG A 21 -17.70 3.19 -15.35
CA ARG A 21 -17.63 2.06 -16.27
C ARG A 21 -18.87 1.91 -17.12
N ALA A 22 -20.00 2.38 -16.61
CA ALA A 22 -21.26 2.33 -17.35
C ALA A 22 -21.46 3.57 -18.23
N SER A 23 -20.59 4.57 -18.11
CA SER A 23 -20.78 5.81 -18.86
C SER A 23 -20.26 5.69 -20.28
N ASP A 24 -20.72 6.63 -21.11
CA ASP A 24 -20.30 6.70 -22.49
C ASP A 24 -19.49 7.97 -22.72
N GLU A 25 -19.20 8.29 -23.97
CA GLU A 25 -18.40 9.45 -24.30
C GLU A 25 -19.05 10.77 -23.92
N GLU A 26 -20.37 10.77 -23.74
CA GLU A 26 -21.06 11.99 -23.36
C GLU A 26 -20.91 12.32 -21.88
N HIS A 27 -20.37 11.37 -21.10
CA HIS A 27 -20.19 11.55 -19.66
C HIS A 27 -18.73 11.34 -19.29
N PRO A 28 -17.87 12.31 -19.63
CA PRO A 28 -16.45 12.16 -19.31
C PRO A 28 -16.22 12.12 -17.80
N ILE A 29 -15.12 11.52 -17.41
CA ILE A 29 -14.81 11.34 -16.01
C ILE A 29 -14.87 12.64 -15.20
N PRO A 30 -14.31 13.77 -15.68
CA PRO A 30 -14.40 15.00 -14.91
C PRO A 30 -15.82 15.45 -14.63
N ARG A 31 -16.71 15.19 -15.59
CA ARG A 31 -18.12 15.55 -15.42
C ARG A 31 -18.77 14.68 -14.34
N ILE A 32 -18.49 13.39 -14.37
CA ILE A 32 -19.03 12.47 -13.38
C ILE A 32 -18.51 12.84 -12.00
N ALA A 33 -17.20 13.13 -11.88
CA ALA A 33 -16.63 13.54 -10.61
C ALA A 33 -17.36 14.75 -10.05
N ARG A 34 -17.64 15.73 -10.90
CA ARG A 34 -18.34 16.93 -10.47
C ARG A 34 -19.76 16.60 -10.01
N GLN A 35 -20.43 15.71 -10.72
CA GLN A 35 -21.81 15.34 -10.40
C GLN A 35 -21.92 14.61 -9.07
N ILE A 36 -20.93 13.79 -8.73
CA ILE A 36 -20.99 13.06 -7.47
C ILE A 36 -20.24 13.75 -6.34
N GLY A 37 -19.61 14.90 -6.62
CA GLY A 37 -19.03 15.71 -5.58
C GLY A 37 -17.65 15.30 -5.12
N VAL A 38 -16.86 14.64 -5.97
CA VAL A 38 -15.49 14.32 -5.63
C VAL A 38 -14.56 15.00 -6.62
N SER A 39 -13.29 15.15 -6.25
CA SER A 39 -12.33 15.73 -7.18
C SER A 39 -12.02 14.75 -8.30
N TYR A 40 -11.63 15.29 -9.43
CA TYR A 40 -11.23 14.46 -10.55
C TYR A 40 -10.07 13.54 -10.17
N GLY A 41 -9.09 14.09 -9.42
CA GLY A 41 -7.94 13.30 -9.00
C GLY A 41 -8.33 12.12 -8.13
N THR A 42 -9.27 12.34 -7.23
CA THR A 42 -9.75 11.27 -6.35
C THR A 42 -10.41 10.17 -7.18
N LEU A 43 -11.28 10.56 -8.10
CA LEU A 43 -11.97 9.58 -8.93
C LEU A 43 -11.00 8.82 -9.82
N ARG A 44 -10.03 9.52 -10.43
CA ARG A 44 -9.01 8.87 -11.25
C ARG A 44 -8.20 7.86 -10.43
N SER A 45 -7.88 8.23 -9.18
CA SER A 45 -7.15 7.34 -8.31
C SER A 45 -7.93 6.05 -8.02
N TRP A 46 -9.22 6.19 -7.75
CA TRP A 46 -10.07 5.03 -7.52
C TRP A 46 -10.13 4.12 -8.73
N LEU A 47 -10.29 4.72 -9.91
CA LEU A 47 -10.35 3.95 -11.15
C LEU A 47 -9.04 3.22 -11.40
N ASN A 48 -7.93 3.90 -11.16
CA ASN A 48 -6.62 3.32 -11.37
C ASN A 48 -6.41 2.11 -10.47
N HIS A 49 -6.76 2.24 -9.19
CA HIS A 49 -6.65 1.13 -8.25
C HIS A 49 -7.54 -0.03 -8.64
N ASP A 50 -8.76 0.29 -9.09
CA ASP A 50 -9.70 -0.74 -9.51
C ASP A 50 -9.19 -1.51 -10.73
N GLU A 51 -8.63 -0.79 -11.69
CA GLU A 51 -8.06 -1.42 -12.88
C GLU A 51 -6.90 -2.34 -12.54
N ILE A 52 -6.03 -1.91 -11.64
CA ILE A 52 -4.91 -2.72 -11.23
C ILE A 52 -5.39 -3.96 -10.48
N ASN A 53 -6.33 -3.78 -9.55
CA ASN A 53 -6.85 -4.90 -8.76
C ASN A 53 -7.63 -5.89 -9.63
N ALA A 54 -8.20 -5.41 -10.71
CA ALA A 54 -8.93 -6.27 -11.64
C ALA A 54 -8.00 -6.91 -12.68
N GLY A 55 -6.71 -6.56 -12.67
CA GLY A 55 -5.77 -7.11 -13.62
C GLY A 55 -5.79 -6.46 -14.99
N GLU A 56 -6.47 -5.31 -15.10
CA GLU A 56 -6.58 -4.60 -16.38
C GLU A 56 -5.39 -3.70 -16.66
N ARG A 57 -4.60 -3.40 -15.65
CA ARG A 57 -3.41 -2.58 -15.78
C ARG A 57 -2.28 -3.21 -14.97
N GLU A 58 -1.05 -3.01 -15.44
CA GLU A 58 0.09 -3.44 -14.68
C GLU A 58 0.24 -2.58 -13.44
N GLY A 59 0.66 -3.20 -12.37
CA GLY A 59 0.87 -2.53 -11.11
C GLY A 59 0.59 -3.49 -9.98
N LEU A 60 0.92 -3.07 -8.76
CA LEU A 60 0.65 -3.89 -7.60
C LEU A 60 -0.78 -3.71 -7.15
N THR A 61 -1.47 -4.81 -6.91
CA THR A 61 -2.80 -4.75 -6.31
C THR A 61 -2.67 -4.24 -4.88
N THR A 62 -3.81 -3.88 -4.30
CA THR A 62 -3.83 -3.43 -2.91
C THR A 62 -3.27 -4.52 -1.99
N GLU A 63 -3.65 -5.76 -2.24
CA GLU A 63 -3.17 -6.89 -1.44
C GLU A 63 -1.68 -7.09 -1.59
N GLU A 64 -1.17 -6.95 -2.80
CA GLU A 64 0.26 -7.09 -3.04
C GLU A 64 1.05 -5.97 -2.37
N LYS A 65 0.52 -4.75 -2.35
CA LYS A 65 1.17 -3.65 -1.65
C LYS A 65 1.24 -3.90 -0.15
N GLU A 66 0.17 -4.45 0.42
CA GLU A 66 0.15 -4.79 1.83
C GLU A 66 1.17 -5.88 2.14
N GLU A 67 1.22 -6.90 1.29
CA GLU A 67 2.18 -7.98 1.45
C GLU A 67 3.60 -7.46 1.38
N LEU A 68 3.88 -6.58 0.43
CA LEU A 68 5.20 -6.00 0.28
C LEU A 68 5.61 -5.20 1.51
N ARG A 69 4.68 -4.40 2.06
CA ARG A 69 4.97 -3.64 3.27
C ARG A 69 5.29 -4.56 4.44
N LYS A 70 4.49 -5.62 4.58
CA LYS A 70 4.70 -6.60 5.65
C LYS A 70 6.05 -7.26 5.53
N LEU A 71 6.40 -7.71 4.32
CA LEU A 71 7.67 -8.37 4.09
C LEU A 71 8.85 -7.44 4.35
N ARG A 72 8.73 -6.18 3.99
CA ARG A 72 9.79 -5.22 4.25
C ARG A 72 10.01 -5.03 5.75
N ARG A 73 8.93 -5.00 6.53
CA ARG A 73 9.05 -4.90 7.99
C ARG A 73 9.71 -6.15 8.55
N GLU A 74 9.33 -7.34 8.06
CA GLU A 74 9.92 -8.58 8.52
C GLU A 74 11.40 -8.65 8.21
N VAL A 75 11.79 -8.23 7.00
CA VAL A 75 13.19 -8.21 6.62
C VAL A 75 13.98 -7.28 7.54
N LYS A 76 13.43 -6.11 7.83
CA LYS A 76 14.10 -5.17 8.73
C LYS A 76 14.31 -5.78 10.10
N THR A 77 13.29 -6.41 10.65
CA THR A 77 13.38 -7.07 11.95
C THR A 77 14.41 -8.19 11.94
N LEU A 78 14.37 -9.03 10.90
CA LEU A 78 15.31 -10.14 10.81
C LEU A 78 16.74 -9.67 10.69
N ARG A 79 16.98 -8.59 9.95
CA ARG A 79 18.32 -8.03 9.83
C ARG A 79 18.82 -7.51 11.16
N GLN A 80 17.93 -6.88 11.93
CA GLN A 80 18.29 -6.40 13.27
C GLN A 80 18.62 -7.56 14.21
N GLU A 81 17.80 -8.60 14.17
CA GLU A 81 18.03 -9.78 15.00
C GLU A 81 19.34 -10.46 14.62
N LYS A 82 19.60 -10.56 13.33
CA LYS A 82 20.85 -11.14 12.83
C LYS A 82 22.05 -10.37 13.35
N GLU A 83 21.95 -9.03 13.32
CA GLU A 83 23.05 -8.20 13.80
C GLU A 83 23.29 -8.38 15.27
N ILE A 84 22.22 -8.44 16.07
CA ILE A 84 22.32 -8.65 17.49
C ILE A 84 22.97 -10.00 17.78
N LEU A 85 22.53 -11.04 17.09
CA LEU A 85 23.08 -12.38 17.28
C LEU A 85 24.55 -12.44 16.90
N ARG A 86 24.92 -11.74 15.82
CA ARG A 86 26.32 -11.68 15.39
C ARG A 86 27.18 -11.04 16.45
N LYS A 87 26.72 -9.93 17.01
CA LYS A 87 27.46 -9.24 18.06
C LYS A 87 27.56 -10.07 19.32
N ALA A 88 26.49 -10.76 19.66
CA ALA A 88 26.48 -11.64 20.82
C ALA A 88 27.45 -12.80 20.62
N ALA A 89 27.47 -13.38 19.43
CA ALA A 89 28.38 -14.48 19.13
C ALA A 89 29.84 -14.02 19.24
N ALA A 90 30.11 -12.85 18.72
CA ALA A 90 31.49 -12.28 18.82
C ALA A 90 31.87 -12.01 20.25
N PHE A 91 30.93 -11.53 21.05
CA PHE A 91 31.17 -11.28 22.46
C PHE A 91 31.49 -12.58 23.20
N PHE A 92 30.65 -13.62 22.99
CA PHE A 92 30.86 -14.90 23.66
C PHE A 92 32.16 -15.54 23.21
N ALA A 93 32.53 -15.41 21.95
CA ALA A 93 33.81 -15.94 21.46
C ALA A 93 34.99 -15.27 22.20
N ARG A 94 34.92 -13.96 22.39
CA ARG A 94 35.96 -13.26 23.10
C ARG A 94 36.03 -13.65 24.57
N GLU A 95 34.87 -13.78 25.19
CA GLU A 95 34.81 -14.19 26.60
C GLU A 95 35.40 -15.57 26.79
N GLU A 96 35.08 -16.48 25.89
CA GLU A 96 35.59 -17.83 25.97
C GLU A 96 37.10 -17.87 25.82
N ILE A 97 37.63 -17.12 24.86
CA ILE A 97 39.07 -17.00 24.69
C ILE A 97 39.72 -16.37 25.92
N GLY A 98 39.11 -15.31 26.47
CA GLY A 98 39.61 -14.67 27.67
C GLY A 98 39.57 -15.57 28.84
N ALA A 99 38.49 -16.36 28.98
CA ALA A 99 38.38 -17.28 30.12
C ALA A 99 39.37 -18.43 30.03
N GLY A 100 39.83 -18.76 28.86
CA GLY A 100 40.76 -19.85 28.65
C GLY A 100 42.18 -19.53 29.06
N ARG A 101 42.43 -18.33 29.49
CA ARG A 101 43.77 -17.95 29.97
C ARG A 101 43.91 -18.23 31.44
#